data_610a269c3d4c94ad4a6d15ec8f215de9
#
_entry.id   610a269c3d4c94ad4a6d15ec8f215de9
#
_cell.length_a   1.000
_cell.length_b   1.000
_cell.length_c   1.000
_cell.angle_alpha   90.00
_cell.angle_beta   90.00
_cell.angle_gamma   90.00
#
_symmetry.space_group_name_H-M   'P 1'
#
loop_
_entity.id
_entity.type
_entity.pdbx_description
1 polymer ?
#
loop_
_entity_poly.entity_id
_entity_poly.type
_entity_poly.pdbx_seq_one_letter_code
_entity_poly.pdbx_strand_id
1 'polypeptide(L)'
;MTEVLKPGPVCVDVEGLSLTEHERGRLRHPMTGMVILFTRNYRDREQLRALCDEIHAVRPGILISVDHEGGRVQRFRSEFTDVPAMSEIAAHEDAEARFEAAGLVLAAELRACGVDFTFAPVLDVDYGRSAVIGSRSLGTTPELVTAHAAALIRGLRRGGMASCGKHFPGHGWAEADSHTALPEDERDAESLMRDMLPYGKLPELASVMTAHVAYHAFEGEVATFSRRLLQDELRERLGFRGLVFSDDLSMKGAAGGSVTEQEIGRA
;
A
#
# COMPACT_ATOMS: atom_id res chain seq x y z
N MET A 1 -23.18 16.87 20.67
CA MET A 1 -22.88 15.91 19.58
C MET A 1 -21.65 16.44 18.88
N THR A 2 -20.51 15.80 19.04
CA THR A 2 -19.28 16.15 18.31
C THR A 2 -19.49 15.79 16.84
N GLU A 3 -19.42 16.77 15.97
CA GLU A 3 -19.51 16.56 14.52
C GLU A 3 -18.37 15.62 14.10
N VAL A 4 -18.71 14.45 13.57
CA VAL A 4 -17.71 13.51 13.05
C VAL A 4 -17.15 14.10 11.76
N LEU A 5 -15.93 14.61 11.81
CA LEU A 5 -15.25 15.12 10.63
C LEU A 5 -15.09 13.99 9.60
N LYS A 6 -15.48 14.24 8.35
CA LYS A 6 -15.21 13.34 7.24
C LYS A 6 -13.70 13.16 7.08
N PRO A 7 -13.20 11.96 6.72
CA PRO A 7 -11.79 11.75 6.44
C PRO A 7 -11.29 12.69 5.33
N GLY A 8 -10.21 13.41 5.59
CA GLY A 8 -9.54 14.21 4.58
C GLY A 8 -8.64 13.35 3.68
N PRO A 9 -8.04 13.91 2.63
CA PRO A 9 -7.24 13.17 1.66
C PRO A 9 -5.79 12.90 2.09
N VAL A 10 -5.35 13.44 3.24
CA VAL A 10 -3.94 13.36 3.67
C VAL A 10 -3.74 12.22 4.66
N CYS A 11 -2.77 11.34 4.36
CA CYS A 11 -2.23 10.37 5.30
C CYS A 11 -0.98 10.96 5.95
N VAL A 12 -0.93 10.98 7.29
CA VAL A 12 0.20 11.51 8.06
C VAL A 12 0.86 10.40 8.87
N ASP A 13 2.13 10.57 9.21
CA ASP A 13 2.85 9.72 10.14
C ASP A 13 2.92 10.33 11.55
N VAL A 14 3.43 9.54 12.50
CA VAL A 14 3.75 9.99 13.86
C VAL A 14 5.18 9.59 14.23
N GLU A 15 5.79 10.35 15.14
CA GLU A 15 7.22 10.32 15.37
C GLU A 15 7.65 9.16 16.29
N GLY A 16 6.85 8.89 17.33
CA GLY A 16 7.27 8.02 18.41
C GLY A 16 6.23 6.99 18.87
N LEU A 17 6.38 6.54 20.11
CA LEU A 17 5.55 5.53 20.76
C LEU A 17 4.26 6.08 21.37
N SER A 18 4.11 7.39 21.40
CA SER A 18 2.94 8.14 21.89
C SER A 18 2.85 9.47 21.14
N LEU A 19 1.68 10.10 21.14
CA LEU A 19 1.44 11.36 20.44
C LEU A 19 2.03 12.57 21.18
N THR A 20 2.73 13.43 20.43
CA THR A 20 3.07 14.79 20.85
C THR A 20 1.87 15.75 20.71
N GLU A 21 1.89 16.91 21.36
CA GLU A 21 0.84 17.93 21.19
C GLU A 21 0.78 18.48 19.76
N HIS A 22 1.93 18.56 19.07
CA HIS A 22 1.97 18.96 17.67
C HIS A 22 1.20 17.96 16.77
N GLU A 23 1.43 16.66 16.98
CA GLU A 23 0.75 15.60 16.23
C GLU A 23 -0.75 15.55 16.54
N ARG A 24 -1.15 15.77 17.79
CA ARG A 24 -2.59 15.91 18.14
C ARG A 24 -3.23 17.06 17.36
N GLY A 25 -2.51 18.16 17.17
CA GLY A 25 -2.93 19.28 16.31
C GLY A 25 -3.12 18.86 14.86
N ARG A 26 -2.14 18.15 14.28
CA ARG A 26 -2.20 17.62 12.90
C ARG A 26 -3.36 16.64 12.71
N LEU A 27 -3.60 15.74 13.66
CA LEU A 27 -4.69 14.77 13.60
C LEU A 27 -6.07 15.44 13.61
N ARG A 28 -6.24 16.56 14.32
CA ARG A 28 -7.50 17.34 14.34
C ARG A 28 -7.74 18.12 13.04
N HIS A 29 -6.73 18.28 12.21
CA HIS A 29 -6.85 19.04 10.97
C HIS A 29 -7.84 18.34 10.02
N PRO A 30 -8.81 19.04 9.38
CA PRO A 30 -9.82 18.44 8.53
C PRO A 30 -9.24 17.69 7.31
N MET A 31 -8.08 18.10 6.80
CA MET A 31 -7.40 17.43 5.69
C MET A 31 -6.80 16.07 6.08
N THR A 32 -6.56 15.79 7.35
CA THR A 32 -6.04 14.48 7.79
C THR A 32 -7.16 13.44 7.75
N GLY A 33 -6.94 12.34 7.07
CA GLY A 33 -7.91 11.24 6.96
C GLY A 33 -7.36 9.90 7.42
N MET A 34 -6.05 9.75 7.47
CA MET A 34 -5.38 8.49 7.80
C MET A 34 -4.07 8.75 8.53
N VAL A 35 -3.64 7.78 9.33
CA VAL A 35 -2.31 7.72 9.94
C VAL A 35 -1.60 6.49 9.44
N ILE A 36 -0.32 6.60 9.08
CA ILE A 36 0.54 5.45 8.80
C ILE A 36 1.56 5.28 9.93
N LEU A 37 1.68 4.04 10.42
CA LEU A 37 2.64 3.65 11.45
C LEU A 37 3.85 2.92 10.82
N PHE A 38 5.00 3.07 11.46
CA PHE A 38 6.26 2.45 11.07
C PHE A 38 6.87 1.67 12.25
N THR A 39 7.99 1.00 12.02
CA THR A 39 8.71 0.25 13.06
C THR A 39 9.07 1.12 14.26
N ARG A 40 9.36 2.41 14.07
CA ARG A 40 9.65 3.36 15.17
C ARG A 40 8.48 3.59 16.12
N ASN A 41 7.25 3.27 15.70
CA ASN A 41 6.04 3.42 16.50
C ASN A 41 5.68 2.16 17.30
N TYR A 42 6.55 1.14 17.28
CA TYR A 42 6.29 -0.15 17.88
C TYR A 42 7.38 -0.55 18.90
N ARG A 43 6.96 -0.94 20.08
CA ARG A 43 7.78 -1.58 21.11
C ARG A 43 7.22 -2.98 21.46
N ASP A 44 5.93 -3.04 21.78
CA ASP A 44 5.16 -4.25 22.14
C ASP A 44 3.68 -4.03 21.80
N ARG A 45 2.86 -5.08 21.88
CA ARG A 45 1.42 -5.00 21.52
C ARG A 45 0.62 -4.09 22.43
N GLU A 46 0.94 -4.02 23.70
CA GLU A 46 0.25 -3.16 24.66
C GLU A 46 0.49 -1.69 24.34
N GLN A 47 1.74 -1.31 24.09
CA GLN A 47 2.11 0.05 23.70
C GLN A 47 1.47 0.42 22.35
N LEU A 48 1.48 -0.47 21.35
CA LEU A 48 0.85 -0.20 20.04
C LEU A 48 -0.65 0.07 20.18
N ARG A 49 -1.34 -0.75 20.99
CA ARG A 49 -2.76 -0.54 21.28
C ARG A 49 -2.99 0.80 21.95
N ALA A 50 -2.18 1.15 22.96
CA ALA A 50 -2.28 2.44 23.64
C ALA A 50 -2.09 3.62 22.66
N LEU A 51 -1.14 3.53 21.71
CA LEU A 51 -0.96 4.55 20.66
C LEU A 51 -2.18 4.63 19.73
N CYS A 52 -2.73 3.51 19.29
CA CYS A 52 -3.93 3.48 18.45
C CYS A 52 -5.15 4.07 19.17
N ASP A 53 -5.34 3.72 20.45
CA ASP A 53 -6.42 4.28 21.29
C ASP A 53 -6.24 5.79 21.46
N GLU A 54 -5.02 6.28 21.65
CA GLU A 54 -4.69 7.71 21.75
C GLU A 54 -5.00 8.45 20.44
N ILE A 55 -4.67 7.88 19.27
CA ILE A 55 -5.00 8.44 17.96
C ILE A 55 -6.53 8.54 17.78
N HIS A 56 -7.26 7.47 18.07
CA HIS A 56 -8.71 7.45 17.97
C HIS A 56 -9.40 8.38 18.99
N ALA A 57 -8.82 8.57 20.19
CA ALA A 57 -9.32 9.53 21.16
C ALA A 57 -9.19 10.99 20.69
N VAL A 58 -8.12 11.30 19.93
CA VAL A 58 -7.91 12.63 19.33
C VAL A 58 -8.87 12.85 18.15
N ARG A 59 -9.04 11.83 17.31
CA ARG A 59 -9.91 11.88 16.13
C ARG A 59 -10.67 10.57 15.93
N PRO A 60 -11.88 10.45 16.46
CA PRO A 60 -12.72 9.27 16.23
C PRO A 60 -12.98 9.05 14.74
N GLY A 61 -12.81 7.80 14.30
CA GLY A 61 -13.05 7.38 12.92
C GLY A 61 -11.90 7.65 11.93
N ILE A 62 -10.74 8.16 12.39
CA ILE A 62 -9.54 8.18 11.56
C ILE A 62 -9.05 6.73 11.33
N LEU A 63 -8.55 6.44 10.13
CA LEU A 63 -7.98 5.13 9.82
C LEU A 63 -6.51 5.07 10.21
N ILE A 64 -6.09 3.98 10.84
CA ILE A 64 -4.70 3.71 11.18
C ILE A 64 -4.17 2.62 10.26
N SER A 65 -3.08 2.89 9.56
CA SER A 65 -2.48 2.01 8.56
C SER A 65 -1.03 1.68 8.86
N VAL A 66 -0.52 0.67 8.15
CA VAL A 66 0.87 0.23 8.23
C VAL A 66 1.29 -0.49 6.94
N ASP A 67 2.58 -0.49 6.60
CA ASP A 67 3.15 -1.45 5.66
C ASP A 67 3.49 -2.75 6.40
N HIS A 68 2.64 -3.74 6.29
CA HIS A 68 2.80 -5.00 6.98
C HIS A 68 2.39 -6.13 6.02
N GLU A 69 3.35 -6.49 5.16
CA GLU A 69 3.16 -7.41 4.04
C GLU A 69 3.54 -8.84 4.40
N GLY A 70 4.44 -9.02 5.37
CA GLY A 70 5.21 -10.22 5.63
C GLY A 70 6.64 -10.11 5.10
N GLY A 71 7.45 -11.13 5.32
CA GLY A 71 8.86 -11.14 4.91
C GLY A 71 9.64 -9.93 5.44
N ARG A 72 10.41 -9.27 4.55
CA ARG A 72 11.22 -8.11 4.94
C ARG A 72 10.40 -6.83 5.21
N VAL A 73 9.17 -6.77 4.73
CA VAL A 73 8.26 -5.64 4.97
C VAL A 73 7.19 -6.04 5.98
N GLN A 74 7.61 -6.20 7.21
CA GLN A 74 6.77 -6.45 8.36
C GLN A 74 7.24 -5.52 9.48
N ARG A 75 6.47 -4.45 9.77
CA ARG A 75 6.92 -3.37 10.68
C ARG A 75 6.91 -3.79 12.15
N PHE A 76 5.97 -4.63 12.54
CA PHE A 76 5.84 -5.15 13.90
C PHE A 76 6.24 -6.63 13.91
N ARG A 77 7.21 -7.00 14.76
CA ARG A 77 7.77 -8.36 14.76
C ARG A 77 7.63 -9.04 16.12
N SER A 78 8.18 -8.44 17.18
CA SER A 78 8.02 -9.00 18.53
C SER A 78 6.53 -9.18 18.84
N GLU A 79 6.14 -10.34 19.35
CA GLU A 79 4.75 -10.70 19.68
C GLU A 79 3.78 -10.81 18.47
N PHE A 80 4.26 -10.61 17.23
CA PHE A 80 3.52 -10.87 16.01
C PHE A 80 4.03 -12.15 15.34
N THR A 81 3.16 -12.84 14.62
CA THR A 81 3.55 -13.98 13.79
C THR A 81 4.51 -13.51 12.70
N ASP A 82 5.65 -14.18 12.59
CA ASP A 82 6.61 -13.90 11.51
C ASP A 82 6.06 -14.53 10.21
N VAL A 83 5.41 -13.72 9.39
CA VAL A 83 4.83 -14.17 8.12
C VAL A 83 5.94 -14.28 7.08
N PRO A 84 6.10 -15.45 6.40
CA PRO A 84 7.14 -15.64 5.39
C PRO A 84 7.07 -14.61 4.27
N ALA A 85 8.15 -14.46 3.51
CA ALA A 85 8.15 -13.65 2.30
C ALA A 85 7.14 -14.20 1.29
N MET A 86 6.49 -13.32 0.53
CA MET A 86 5.44 -13.72 -0.40
C MET A 86 5.97 -14.68 -1.48
N SER A 87 7.21 -14.49 -1.95
CA SER A 87 7.87 -15.42 -2.89
C SER A 87 8.12 -16.81 -2.29
N GLU A 88 8.35 -16.91 -0.97
CA GLU A 88 8.48 -18.20 -0.29
C GLU A 88 7.13 -18.91 -0.23
N ILE A 89 6.06 -18.20 0.10
CA ILE A 89 4.70 -18.74 0.08
C ILE A 89 4.32 -19.21 -1.32
N ALA A 90 4.64 -18.41 -2.35
CA ALA A 90 4.34 -18.72 -3.76
C ALA A 90 5.03 -20.00 -4.27
N ALA A 91 6.12 -20.43 -3.65
CA ALA A 91 6.85 -21.64 -4.03
C ALA A 91 6.20 -22.95 -3.55
N HIS A 92 5.17 -22.89 -2.72
CA HIS A 92 4.48 -24.07 -2.20
C HIS A 92 3.37 -24.56 -3.14
N GLU A 93 3.14 -25.86 -3.18
CA GLU A 93 2.03 -26.46 -3.96
C GLU A 93 0.64 -25.99 -3.50
N ASP A 94 0.49 -25.70 -2.21
CA ASP A 94 -0.72 -25.18 -1.57
C ASP A 94 -0.68 -23.64 -1.37
N ALA A 95 0.01 -22.93 -2.26
CA ALA A 95 0.26 -21.50 -2.14
C ALA A 95 -1.01 -20.67 -1.88
N GLU A 96 -2.11 -20.91 -2.60
CA GLU A 96 -3.35 -20.14 -2.40
C GLU A 96 -3.90 -20.29 -0.96
N ALA A 97 -3.89 -21.50 -0.41
CA ALA A 97 -4.35 -21.72 0.97
C ALA A 97 -3.43 -20.99 1.98
N ARG A 98 -2.14 -20.98 1.72
CA ARG A 98 -1.16 -20.27 2.56
C ARG A 98 -1.32 -18.76 2.45
N PHE A 99 -1.56 -18.21 1.26
CA PHE A 99 -1.84 -16.78 1.08
C PHE A 99 -3.12 -16.37 1.82
N GLU A 100 -4.17 -17.17 1.77
CA GLU A 100 -5.39 -16.89 2.52
C GLU A 100 -5.14 -16.93 4.03
N ALA A 101 -4.39 -17.91 4.52
CA ALA A 101 -3.98 -17.99 5.92
C ALA A 101 -3.12 -16.80 6.33
N ALA A 102 -2.12 -16.41 5.51
CA ALA A 102 -1.27 -15.25 5.76
C ALA A 102 -2.11 -13.96 5.86
N GLY A 103 -3.02 -13.73 4.92
CA GLY A 103 -3.91 -12.58 4.96
C GLY A 103 -4.78 -12.52 6.21
N LEU A 104 -5.30 -13.67 6.66
CA LEU A 104 -6.08 -13.74 7.89
C LEU A 104 -5.24 -13.42 9.13
N VAL A 105 -4.00 -13.95 9.22
CA VAL A 105 -3.09 -13.69 10.33
C VAL A 105 -2.72 -12.21 10.38
N LEU A 106 -2.29 -11.63 9.25
CA LEU A 106 -1.96 -10.21 9.15
C LEU A 106 -3.11 -9.33 9.66
N ALA A 107 -4.32 -9.57 9.16
CA ALA A 107 -5.49 -8.79 9.55
C ALA A 107 -5.85 -8.98 11.03
N ALA A 108 -5.90 -10.22 11.51
CA ALA A 108 -6.34 -10.50 12.86
C ALA A 108 -5.41 -9.88 13.91
N GLU A 109 -4.09 -9.99 13.72
CA GLU A 109 -3.11 -9.45 14.66
C GLU A 109 -3.07 -7.92 14.66
N LEU A 110 -3.11 -7.30 13.48
CA LEU A 110 -3.16 -5.84 13.34
C LEU A 110 -4.44 -5.26 13.94
N ARG A 111 -5.60 -5.85 13.61
CA ARG A 111 -6.90 -5.43 14.15
C ARG A 111 -6.97 -5.58 15.67
N ALA A 112 -6.38 -6.62 16.24
CA ALA A 112 -6.29 -6.81 17.68
C ALA A 112 -5.50 -5.72 18.41
N CYS A 113 -4.63 -5.01 17.70
CA CYS A 113 -3.86 -3.87 18.21
C CYS A 113 -4.46 -2.49 17.85
N GLY A 114 -5.62 -2.46 17.16
CA GLY A 114 -6.28 -1.20 16.78
C GLY A 114 -5.82 -0.61 15.45
N VAL A 115 -5.02 -1.36 14.65
CA VAL A 115 -4.64 -0.96 13.29
C VAL A 115 -5.74 -1.40 12.32
N ASP A 116 -6.20 -0.50 11.47
CA ASP A 116 -7.38 -0.70 10.61
C ASP A 116 -7.04 -1.23 9.23
N PHE A 117 -5.82 -0.98 8.73
CA PHE A 117 -5.48 -1.15 7.33
C PHE A 117 -4.01 -1.52 7.13
N THR A 118 -3.72 -2.43 6.20
CA THR A 118 -2.35 -2.65 5.71
C THR A 118 -2.27 -2.39 4.21
N PHE A 119 -1.17 -1.77 3.77
CA PHE A 119 -0.89 -1.58 2.35
C PHE A 119 -0.37 -2.87 1.71
N ALA A 120 -1.27 -3.83 1.54
CA ALA A 120 -1.06 -5.13 0.92
C ALA A 120 -2.31 -5.54 0.11
N PRO A 121 -2.17 -6.35 -0.96
CA PRO A 121 -1.00 -7.05 -1.46
C PRO A 121 -0.09 -6.23 -2.39
N VAL A 122 1.16 -6.68 -2.56
CA VAL A 122 2.04 -6.25 -3.66
C VAL A 122 1.60 -6.98 -4.93
N LEU A 123 1.18 -6.25 -5.96
CA LEU A 123 0.71 -6.79 -7.24
C LEU A 123 1.78 -6.72 -8.34
N ASP A 124 2.99 -6.29 -7.99
CA ASP A 124 4.11 -6.20 -8.92
C ASP A 124 4.61 -7.60 -9.29
N VAL A 125 4.78 -7.83 -10.59
CA VAL A 125 5.31 -9.09 -11.13
C VAL A 125 6.82 -9.14 -10.89
N ASP A 126 7.33 -10.26 -10.39
CA ASP A 126 8.77 -10.45 -10.23
C ASP A 126 9.43 -10.88 -11.55
N TYR A 127 10.19 -9.98 -12.14
CA TYR A 127 11.03 -10.21 -13.31
C TYR A 127 12.48 -10.55 -12.96
N GLY A 128 12.81 -10.71 -11.67
CA GLY A 128 14.19 -10.93 -11.21
C GLY A 128 15.10 -9.71 -11.35
N ARG A 129 14.53 -8.50 -11.54
CA ARG A 129 15.29 -7.25 -11.80
C ARG A 129 15.20 -6.26 -10.65
N SER A 130 14.00 -6.06 -10.13
CA SER A 130 13.76 -5.06 -9.09
C SER A 130 14.14 -5.58 -7.70
N ALA A 131 15.22 -5.06 -7.14
CA ALA A 131 15.60 -5.34 -5.74
C ALA A 131 14.57 -4.79 -4.74
N VAL A 132 13.79 -3.78 -5.13
CA VAL A 132 12.72 -3.19 -4.30
C VAL A 132 11.55 -4.16 -4.17
N ILE A 133 11.18 -4.84 -5.23
CA ILE A 133 10.09 -5.82 -5.25
C ILE A 133 10.60 -7.20 -4.80
N GLY A 134 11.34 -7.90 -5.63
CA GLY A 134 11.96 -9.18 -5.32
C GLY A 134 11.04 -10.11 -4.50
N SER A 135 11.47 -10.50 -3.30
CA SER A 135 10.73 -11.44 -2.44
C SER A 135 9.36 -10.95 -1.94
N ARG A 136 8.99 -9.68 -2.18
CA ARG A 136 7.64 -9.15 -1.88
C ARG A 136 6.59 -9.58 -2.90
N SER A 137 7.01 -9.94 -4.12
CA SER A 137 6.09 -10.35 -5.19
C SER A 137 5.38 -11.66 -4.87
N LEU A 138 4.14 -11.75 -5.33
CA LEU A 138 3.31 -12.95 -5.23
C LEU A 138 3.52 -13.91 -6.38
N GLY A 139 4.28 -13.55 -7.41
CA GLY A 139 4.54 -14.41 -8.56
C GLY A 139 5.31 -13.76 -9.69
N THR A 140 5.72 -14.61 -10.62
CA THR A 140 6.54 -14.23 -11.79
C THR A 140 5.71 -13.99 -13.05
N THR A 141 4.40 -14.13 -12.98
CA THR A 141 3.46 -13.79 -14.06
C THR A 141 2.24 -13.04 -13.51
N PRO A 142 1.59 -12.19 -14.31
CA PRO A 142 0.38 -11.48 -13.90
C PRO A 142 -0.75 -12.41 -13.44
N GLU A 143 -0.86 -13.58 -14.04
CA GLU A 143 -1.87 -14.60 -13.71
C GLU A 143 -1.63 -15.19 -12.31
N LEU A 144 -0.38 -15.56 -11.99
CA LEU A 144 0.00 -16.05 -10.66
C LEU A 144 -0.21 -14.95 -9.60
N VAL A 145 0.26 -13.73 -9.88
CA VAL A 145 0.04 -12.59 -8.99
C VAL A 145 -1.46 -12.40 -8.72
N THR A 146 -2.31 -12.49 -9.75
CA THR A 146 -3.76 -12.35 -9.60
C THR A 146 -4.35 -13.45 -8.71
N ALA A 147 -4.02 -14.72 -8.95
CA ALA A 147 -4.54 -15.85 -8.18
C ALA A 147 -4.13 -15.77 -6.69
N HIS A 148 -2.85 -15.52 -6.44
CA HIS A 148 -2.30 -15.41 -5.09
C HIS A 148 -2.82 -14.17 -4.35
N ALA A 149 -2.93 -13.04 -5.03
CA ALA A 149 -3.51 -11.82 -4.47
C ALA A 149 -4.99 -12.01 -4.11
N ALA A 150 -5.78 -12.71 -4.94
CA ALA A 150 -7.16 -13.03 -4.61
C ALA A 150 -7.27 -13.84 -3.31
N ALA A 151 -6.37 -14.81 -3.11
CA ALA A 151 -6.32 -15.61 -1.89
C ALA A 151 -5.94 -14.75 -0.66
N LEU A 152 -4.89 -13.93 -0.78
CA LEU A 152 -4.46 -13.04 0.30
C LEU A 152 -5.57 -12.04 0.68
N ILE A 153 -6.25 -11.45 -0.31
CA ILE A 153 -7.37 -10.52 -0.10
C ILE A 153 -8.54 -11.22 0.62
N ARG A 154 -8.87 -12.46 0.25
CA ARG A 154 -9.87 -13.24 1.00
C ARG A 154 -9.51 -13.38 2.47
N GLY A 155 -8.23 -13.68 2.76
CA GLY A 155 -7.72 -13.76 4.13
C GLY A 155 -7.85 -12.44 4.88
N LEU A 156 -7.39 -11.33 4.30
CA LEU A 156 -7.52 -9.99 4.87
C LEU A 156 -8.99 -9.65 5.20
N ARG A 157 -9.90 -9.91 4.26
CA ARG A 157 -11.34 -9.66 4.46
C ARG A 157 -11.96 -10.53 5.55
N ARG A 158 -11.57 -11.80 5.65
CA ARG A 158 -11.99 -12.67 6.76
C ARG A 158 -11.55 -12.14 8.12
N GLY A 159 -10.38 -11.49 8.18
CA GLY A 159 -9.89 -10.78 9.35
C GLY A 159 -10.49 -9.38 9.56
N GLY A 160 -11.43 -8.95 8.70
CA GLY A 160 -12.10 -7.64 8.79
C GLY A 160 -11.25 -6.47 8.30
N MET A 161 -10.31 -6.70 7.37
CA MET A 161 -9.41 -5.69 6.83
C MET A 161 -9.58 -5.53 5.32
N ALA A 162 -9.56 -4.28 4.85
CA ALA A 162 -9.54 -3.95 3.43
C ALA A 162 -8.13 -4.11 2.84
N SER A 163 -8.03 -4.19 1.51
CA SER A 163 -6.79 -4.41 0.76
C SER A 163 -6.35 -3.19 -0.02
N CYS A 164 -5.03 -3.06 -0.27
CA CYS A 164 -4.44 -2.07 -1.16
C CYS A 164 -3.45 -2.75 -2.12
N GLY A 165 -3.82 -2.82 -3.39
CA GLY A 165 -2.91 -3.33 -4.42
C GLY A 165 -1.86 -2.30 -4.80
N LYS A 166 -0.58 -2.69 -4.83
CA LYS A 166 0.52 -1.78 -5.10
C LYS A 166 1.63 -2.47 -5.91
N HIS A 167 2.38 -1.73 -6.72
CA HIS A 167 2.37 -0.30 -6.99
C HIS A 167 1.92 -0.07 -8.44
N PHE A 168 0.72 0.46 -8.63
CA PHE A 168 0.12 0.64 -9.96
C PHE A 168 0.96 1.58 -10.84
N PRO A 169 1.19 1.25 -12.10
CA PRO A 169 0.71 0.11 -12.90
C PRO A 169 1.57 -1.16 -12.81
N GLY A 170 2.71 -1.14 -12.13
CA GLY A 170 3.63 -2.24 -11.90
C GLY A 170 5.08 -1.76 -11.76
N HIS A 171 5.76 -2.11 -10.64
CA HIS A 171 7.12 -1.67 -10.29
C HIS A 171 8.17 -2.80 -10.47
N GLY A 172 7.74 -3.99 -10.91
CA GLY A 172 8.62 -5.17 -10.92
C GLY A 172 9.72 -5.16 -11.97
N TRP A 173 9.61 -4.32 -13.01
CA TRP A 173 10.63 -4.17 -14.04
C TRP A 173 11.69 -3.12 -13.72
N ALA A 174 11.31 -2.01 -13.11
CA ALA A 174 12.20 -0.92 -12.80
C ALA A 174 13.26 -1.32 -11.76
N GLU A 175 14.53 -1.12 -12.07
CA GLU A 175 15.67 -1.54 -11.22
C GLU A 175 15.94 -0.54 -10.09
N ALA A 176 15.79 0.77 -10.38
CA ALA A 176 16.09 1.81 -9.41
C ALA A 176 15.08 1.83 -8.26
N ASP A 177 15.57 2.19 -7.09
CA ASP A 177 14.75 2.41 -5.90
C ASP A 177 14.19 3.84 -5.93
N SER A 178 12.87 3.97 -5.94
CA SER A 178 12.15 5.25 -5.95
C SER A 178 12.43 6.14 -4.72
N HIS A 179 12.97 5.57 -3.64
CA HIS A 179 13.46 6.35 -2.50
C HIS A 179 14.75 7.12 -2.80
N THR A 180 15.56 6.65 -3.74
CA THR A 180 16.90 7.20 -4.03
C THR A 180 17.02 7.89 -5.38
N ALA A 181 16.20 7.50 -6.37
CA ALA A 181 16.18 8.04 -7.72
C ALA A 181 14.77 7.94 -8.29
N LEU A 182 14.50 8.58 -9.43
CA LEU A 182 13.30 8.32 -10.22
C LEU A 182 13.55 7.04 -11.04
N PRO A 183 12.84 5.93 -10.76
CA PRO A 183 12.92 4.73 -11.58
C PRO A 183 12.18 4.96 -12.91
N GLU A 184 12.63 4.26 -13.95
CA GLU A 184 12.02 4.31 -15.27
C GLU A 184 11.66 2.91 -15.75
N ASP A 185 10.55 2.78 -16.46
CA ASP A 185 10.14 1.58 -17.19
C ASP A 185 10.07 1.92 -18.67
N GLU A 186 11.02 1.37 -19.43
CA GLU A 186 11.19 1.63 -20.86
C GLU A 186 10.40 0.65 -21.74
N ARG A 187 9.66 -0.27 -21.14
CA ARG A 187 8.89 -1.28 -21.88
C ARG A 187 7.77 -0.65 -22.70
N ASP A 188 7.31 -1.41 -23.67
CA ASP A 188 6.15 -1.03 -24.48
C ASP A 188 4.83 -1.11 -23.68
N ALA A 189 3.79 -0.50 -24.26
CA ALA A 189 2.48 -0.43 -23.65
C ALA A 189 1.83 -1.81 -23.46
N GLU A 190 2.08 -2.77 -24.36
CA GLU A 190 1.51 -4.13 -24.29
C GLU A 190 2.04 -4.87 -23.06
N SER A 191 3.35 -4.82 -22.83
CA SER A 191 4.01 -5.39 -21.66
C SER A 191 3.48 -4.81 -20.36
N LEU A 192 3.34 -3.48 -20.30
CA LEU A 192 2.83 -2.80 -19.11
C LEU A 192 1.34 -3.06 -18.87
N MET A 193 0.54 -3.17 -19.95
CA MET A 193 -0.88 -3.56 -19.83
C MET A 193 -1.06 -4.96 -19.25
N ARG A 194 -0.12 -5.86 -19.46
CA ARG A 194 -0.12 -7.18 -18.83
C ARG A 194 0.12 -7.09 -17.33
N ASP A 195 1.03 -6.24 -16.88
CA ASP A 195 1.28 -6.01 -15.45
C ASP A 195 0.06 -5.41 -14.74
N MET A 196 -0.77 -4.66 -15.47
CA MET A 196 -2.03 -4.11 -14.94
C MET A 196 -3.15 -5.16 -14.78
N LEU A 197 -2.99 -6.39 -15.29
CA LEU A 197 -4.03 -7.42 -15.25
C LEU A 197 -4.64 -7.64 -13.86
N PRO A 198 -3.87 -7.74 -12.76
CA PRO A 198 -4.42 -7.95 -11.43
C PRO A 198 -5.43 -6.87 -11.02
N TYR A 199 -5.16 -5.60 -11.35
CA TYR A 199 -6.02 -4.47 -10.95
C TYR A 199 -7.42 -4.51 -11.57
N GLY A 200 -7.56 -5.12 -12.76
CA GLY A 200 -8.86 -5.32 -13.42
C GLY A 200 -9.53 -6.65 -13.09
N LYS A 201 -8.79 -7.61 -12.51
CA LYS A 201 -9.29 -8.98 -12.24
C LYS A 201 -9.59 -9.25 -10.77
N LEU A 202 -9.32 -8.34 -9.87
CA LEU A 202 -9.53 -8.47 -8.44
C LEU A 202 -10.75 -7.63 -7.99
N PRO A 203 -11.99 -8.16 -8.06
CA PRO A 203 -13.20 -7.40 -7.76
C PRO A 203 -13.29 -6.98 -6.28
N GLU A 204 -12.56 -7.66 -5.42
CA GLU A 204 -12.53 -7.40 -3.98
C GLU A 204 -11.39 -6.43 -3.57
N LEU A 205 -10.61 -5.91 -4.52
CA LEU A 205 -9.57 -4.93 -4.29
C LEU A 205 -10.19 -3.59 -3.88
N ALA A 206 -9.96 -3.18 -2.64
CA ALA A 206 -10.60 -2.00 -2.07
C ALA A 206 -9.90 -0.69 -2.45
N SER A 207 -8.60 -0.73 -2.60
CA SER A 207 -7.80 0.44 -2.95
C SER A 207 -6.56 0.07 -3.75
N VAL A 208 -5.94 1.07 -4.36
CA VAL A 208 -4.73 0.97 -5.17
C VAL A 208 -3.75 2.06 -4.71
N MET A 209 -2.46 1.71 -4.62
CA MET A 209 -1.38 2.68 -4.43
C MET A 209 -0.60 2.80 -5.74
N THR A 210 -0.31 4.04 -6.15
CA THR A 210 0.42 4.33 -7.40
C THR A 210 1.92 4.30 -7.19
N ALA A 211 2.65 3.89 -8.23
CA ALA A 211 4.12 3.90 -8.24
C ALA A 211 4.69 5.29 -8.56
N HIS A 212 5.80 5.64 -7.92
CA HIS A 212 6.64 6.77 -8.35
C HIS A 212 7.68 6.29 -9.36
N VAL A 213 7.21 5.83 -10.51
CA VAL A 213 7.98 5.34 -11.66
C VAL A 213 7.54 6.08 -12.90
N ALA A 214 8.47 6.48 -13.75
CA ALA A 214 8.21 7.07 -15.05
C ALA A 214 8.05 5.96 -16.10
N TYR A 215 6.95 5.98 -16.86
CA TYR A 215 6.63 4.95 -17.84
C TYR A 215 6.73 5.52 -19.25
N HIS A 216 7.74 5.09 -20.02
CA HIS A 216 7.99 5.58 -21.38
C HIS A 216 6.82 5.30 -22.33
N ALA A 217 6.12 4.19 -22.16
CA ALA A 217 4.90 3.86 -22.89
C ALA A 217 3.75 4.87 -22.68
N PHE A 218 3.84 5.70 -21.64
CA PHE A 218 2.88 6.71 -21.24
C PHE A 218 3.56 8.09 -21.12
N GLU A 219 4.33 8.45 -22.16
CA GLU A 219 4.99 9.76 -22.31
C GLU A 219 6.04 10.08 -21.24
N GLY A 220 6.54 9.07 -20.53
CA GLY A 220 7.51 9.24 -19.45
C GLY A 220 6.94 9.91 -18.20
N GLU A 221 5.61 10.01 -18.08
CA GLU A 221 4.99 10.53 -16.87
C GLU A 221 5.13 9.57 -15.69
N VAL A 222 5.32 10.13 -14.51
CA VAL A 222 5.24 9.37 -13.24
C VAL A 222 3.80 8.95 -13.00
N ALA A 223 3.55 7.66 -12.74
CA ALA A 223 2.20 7.12 -12.66
C ALA A 223 1.29 7.88 -11.69
N THR A 224 1.83 8.31 -10.55
CA THR A 224 1.08 9.07 -9.53
C THR A 224 0.46 10.36 -10.09
N PHE A 225 1.10 10.97 -11.09
CA PHE A 225 0.66 12.26 -11.66
C PHE A 225 0.07 12.12 -13.08
N SER A 226 0.10 10.92 -13.67
CA SER A 226 -0.39 10.67 -15.01
C SER A 226 -1.91 10.53 -15.06
N ARG A 227 -2.58 11.54 -15.60
CA ARG A 227 -4.02 11.46 -15.87
C ARG A 227 -4.35 10.25 -16.76
N ARG A 228 -3.52 9.97 -17.77
CA ARG A 228 -3.70 8.85 -18.68
C ARG A 228 -3.71 7.50 -17.94
N LEU A 229 -2.73 7.26 -17.05
CA LEU A 229 -2.69 6.04 -16.25
C LEU A 229 -3.85 5.97 -15.25
N LEU A 230 -4.18 7.08 -14.58
CA LEU A 230 -5.18 7.06 -13.51
C LEU A 230 -6.62 7.08 -14.05
N GLN A 231 -6.93 7.87 -15.08
CA GLN A 231 -8.30 7.98 -15.60
C GLN A 231 -8.54 6.99 -16.74
N ASP A 232 -7.73 7.04 -17.82
CA ASP A 232 -8.04 6.25 -19.00
C ASP A 232 -7.76 4.75 -18.75
N GLU A 233 -6.63 4.41 -18.10
CA GLU A 233 -6.29 3.01 -17.82
C GLU A 233 -6.98 2.47 -16.56
N LEU A 234 -6.73 3.05 -15.39
CA LEU A 234 -7.22 2.49 -14.12
C LEU A 234 -8.75 2.62 -13.99
N ARG A 235 -9.31 3.80 -14.22
CA ARG A 235 -10.74 4.07 -14.03
C ARG A 235 -11.61 3.57 -15.19
N GLU A 236 -11.22 3.86 -16.45
CA GLU A 236 -12.05 3.56 -17.60
C GLU A 236 -11.81 2.14 -18.13
N ARG A 237 -10.57 1.80 -18.53
CA ARG A 237 -10.27 0.50 -19.14
C ARG A 237 -10.35 -0.66 -18.15
N LEU A 238 -9.75 -0.52 -16.96
CA LEU A 238 -9.76 -1.58 -15.92
C LEU A 238 -11.03 -1.55 -15.06
N GLY A 239 -11.78 -0.45 -15.09
CA GLY A 239 -13.05 -0.31 -14.36
C GLY A 239 -12.90 -0.20 -12.84
N PHE A 240 -11.70 0.12 -12.32
CA PHE A 240 -11.48 0.25 -10.89
C PHE A 240 -12.25 1.42 -10.29
N ARG A 241 -12.98 1.19 -9.18
CA ARG A 241 -13.83 2.20 -8.52
C ARG A 241 -13.46 2.46 -7.06
N GLY A 242 -12.44 1.77 -6.54
CA GLY A 242 -11.97 1.94 -5.16
C GLY A 242 -11.16 3.22 -4.94
N LEU A 243 -10.57 3.34 -3.75
CA LEU A 243 -9.69 4.46 -3.41
C LEU A 243 -8.36 4.36 -4.14
N VAL A 244 -7.75 5.52 -4.44
CA VAL A 244 -6.40 5.60 -4.98
C VAL A 244 -5.54 6.38 -4.01
N PHE A 245 -4.45 5.77 -3.59
CA PHE A 245 -3.40 6.40 -2.80
C PHE A 245 -2.20 6.74 -3.69
N SER A 246 -1.54 7.84 -3.44
CA SER A 246 -0.15 8.00 -3.88
C SER A 246 0.76 7.15 -3.01
N ASP A 247 1.92 6.73 -3.50
CA ASP A 247 3.04 6.38 -2.63
C ASP A 247 3.52 7.63 -1.88
N ASP A 248 4.48 7.49 -0.98
CA ASP A 248 4.97 8.59 -0.14
C ASP A 248 5.51 9.75 -1.00
N LEU A 249 4.84 10.90 -0.93
CA LEU A 249 5.19 12.10 -1.71
C LEU A 249 6.53 12.74 -1.28
N SER A 250 7.10 12.32 -0.15
CA SER A 250 8.46 12.72 0.25
C SER A 250 9.57 11.94 -0.46
N MET A 251 9.24 10.87 -1.19
CA MET A 251 10.20 10.07 -1.95
C MET A 251 10.77 10.88 -3.13
N LYS A 252 12.06 10.63 -3.46
CA LYS A 252 12.70 11.30 -4.59
C LYS A 252 12.02 11.04 -5.94
N GLY A 253 11.44 9.88 -6.12
CA GLY A 253 10.63 9.55 -7.30
C GLY A 253 9.40 10.43 -7.48
N ALA A 254 8.92 11.10 -6.43
CA ALA A 254 7.84 12.07 -6.48
C ALA A 254 8.32 13.50 -6.83
N ALA A 255 9.63 13.77 -6.80
CA ALA A 255 10.22 15.12 -6.86
C ALA A 255 10.28 15.73 -8.28
N GLY A 256 9.24 15.56 -9.10
CA GLY A 256 9.11 16.24 -10.39
C GLY A 256 8.58 17.70 -10.32
N GLY A 257 8.23 18.19 -9.15
CA GLY A 257 7.72 19.54 -8.83
C GLY A 257 7.85 19.82 -7.35
N SER A 258 7.49 21.02 -6.87
CA SER A 258 7.39 21.24 -5.43
C SER A 258 6.25 20.38 -4.87
N VAL A 259 6.42 19.87 -3.64
CA VAL A 259 5.37 19.06 -2.96
C VAL A 259 4.00 19.77 -3.00
N THR A 260 4.00 21.10 -2.87
CA THR A 260 2.82 21.97 -2.94
C THR A 260 2.13 21.97 -4.32
N GLU A 261 2.90 21.92 -5.42
CA GLU A 261 2.34 21.87 -6.77
C GLU A 261 1.79 20.49 -7.11
N GLN A 262 2.40 19.45 -6.56
CA GLN A 262 1.97 18.05 -6.74
C GLN A 262 0.71 17.73 -5.95
N GLU A 263 0.55 18.25 -4.73
CA GLU A 263 -0.62 18.01 -3.87
C GLU A 263 -1.87 18.79 -4.32
N ILE A 264 -1.71 19.97 -4.88
CA ILE A 264 -2.85 20.88 -5.20
C ILE A 264 -3.36 20.71 -6.63
N GLY A 265 -2.56 20.21 -7.55
CA GLY A 265 -2.87 20.26 -8.97
C GLY A 265 -3.67 19.10 -9.55
N ARG A 266 -3.88 17.98 -8.83
CA ARG A 266 -4.36 16.73 -9.44
C ARG A 266 -5.32 15.90 -8.57
N ALA A 267 -5.90 16.47 -7.53
CA ALA A 267 -6.93 15.81 -6.72
C ALA A 267 -8.26 15.65 -7.48
#